data_e8825397103ec01fdfd37f63400a26c5
#
_entry.id   e8825397103ec01fdfd37f63400a26c5
#
_cell.length_a   1.000
_cell.length_b   1.000
_cell.length_c   1.000
_cell.angle_alpha   90.00
_cell.angle_beta   90.00
_cell.angle_gamma   90.00
#
_symmetry.space_group_name_H-M   'P 1'
#
loop_
_entity.id
_entity.type
_entity.pdbx_description
1 polymer ?
#
loop_
_entity_poly.entity_id
_entity_poly.type
_entity_poly.pdbx_seq_one_letter_code
_entity_poly.pdbx_strand_id
1 'polypeptide(L)'
;MEEKVLSLLNEQIWLENRASYYYLNLSVLCDSKGFKGISKFFREQSNEEREHMLKICDYILECDETPIIPSNTFLELDELSFDNILKIFEDSLFNEKEITNSFYNILNVCNELNDYRTENFIHSFIIEQREEETKFKSLVDELKIMGANTMIGLGLYVFDKNLS
;
A
#
# COMPACT_ATOMS: atom_id res chain seq x y z
N MET A 1 18.53 -13.10 14.29
CA MET A 1 18.49 -12.13 13.15
C MET A 1 19.49 -11.01 13.43
N GLU A 2 20.12 -10.44 12.41
CA GLU A 2 20.96 -9.26 12.60
C GLU A 2 20.13 -8.03 12.94
N GLU A 3 20.58 -7.22 13.90
CA GLU A 3 19.84 -6.06 14.42
C GLU A 3 19.41 -5.06 13.32
N LYS A 4 20.29 -4.87 12.31
CA LYS A 4 20.00 -3.99 11.17
C LYS A 4 18.82 -4.50 10.33
N VAL A 5 18.72 -5.81 10.11
CA VAL A 5 17.61 -6.44 9.38
C VAL A 5 16.31 -6.34 10.18
N LEU A 6 16.38 -6.64 11.48
CA LEU A 6 15.23 -6.51 12.39
C LEU A 6 14.68 -5.07 12.42
N SER A 7 15.56 -4.07 12.46
CA SER A 7 15.15 -2.64 12.39
C SER A 7 14.39 -2.33 11.12
N LEU A 8 14.90 -2.75 9.96
CA LEU A 8 14.25 -2.51 8.66
C LEU A 8 12.90 -3.25 8.53
N LEU A 9 12.79 -4.46 9.05
CA LEU A 9 11.52 -5.19 9.09
C LEU A 9 10.49 -4.49 9.99
N ASN A 10 10.90 -3.92 11.13
CA ASN A 10 10.02 -3.12 11.96
C ASN A 10 9.61 -1.79 11.31
N GLU A 11 10.50 -1.16 10.55
CA GLU A 11 10.14 0.00 9.71
C GLU A 11 9.12 -0.40 8.64
N GLN A 12 9.27 -1.57 8.02
CA GLN A 12 8.30 -2.09 7.05
C GLN A 12 6.93 -2.35 7.69
N ILE A 13 6.85 -2.95 8.89
CA ILE A 13 5.60 -3.09 9.65
C ILE A 13 4.89 -1.73 9.80
N TRP A 14 5.65 -0.69 10.08
CA TRP A 14 5.09 0.66 10.19
C TRP A 14 4.57 1.19 8.86
N LEU A 15 5.27 0.96 7.75
CA LEU A 15 4.86 1.38 6.40
C LEU A 15 3.56 0.68 5.97
N GLU A 16 3.47 -0.65 6.13
CA GLU A 16 2.27 -1.44 5.81
C GLU A 16 1.07 -1.00 6.66
N ASN A 17 1.28 -0.81 7.97
CA ASN A 17 0.24 -0.30 8.86
C ASN A 17 -0.25 1.08 8.42
N ARG A 18 0.65 1.99 8.05
CA ARG A 18 0.32 3.32 7.54
C ARG A 18 -0.47 3.24 6.23
N ALA A 19 -0.04 2.39 5.28
CA ALA A 19 -0.72 2.16 4.02
C ALA A 19 -2.14 1.60 4.24
N SER A 20 -2.30 0.61 5.13
CA SER A 20 -3.60 0.06 5.51
C SER A 20 -4.56 1.15 6.01
N TYR A 21 -4.12 2.02 6.90
CA TYR A 21 -4.94 3.14 7.39
C TYR A 21 -5.21 4.18 6.31
N TYR A 22 -4.26 4.48 5.45
CA TYR A 22 -4.43 5.39 4.32
C TYR A 22 -5.54 4.90 3.40
N TYR A 23 -5.49 3.65 2.96
CA TYR A 23 -6.53 3.07 2.10
C TYR A 23 -7.88 2.93 2.79
N LEU A 24 -7.92 2.64 4.10
CA LEU A 24 -9.17 2.63 4.84
C LEU A 24 -9.84 4.01 4.85
N ASN A 25 -9.06 5.07 5.08
CA ASN A 25 -9.58 6.44 5.04
C ASN A 25 -10.10 6.81 3.65
N LEU A 26 -9.37 6.49 2.57
CA LEU A 26 -9.85 6.67 1.20
C LEU A 26 -11.14 5.91 0.94
N SER A 27 -11.26 4.67 1.42
CA SER A 27 -12.48 3.87 1.31
C SER A 27 -13.67 4.59 1.93
N VAL A 28 -13.54 5.04 3.18
CA VAL A 28 -14.62 5.74 3.91
C VAL A 28 -14.96 7.06 3.23
N LEU A 29 -13.97 7.82 2.79
CA LEU A 29 -14.15 9.08 2.09
C LEU A 29 -14.89 8.89 0.75
N CYS A 30 -14.48 7.92 -0.06
CA CYS A 30 -15.14 7.59 -1.33
C CYS A 30 -16.58 7.14 -1.11
N ASP A 31 -16.83 6.32 -0.08
CA ASP A 31 -18.20 5.88 0.27
C ASP A 31 -19.10 7.04 0.64
N SER A 32 -18.60 8.00 1.43
CA SER A 32 -19.35 9.19 1.83
C SER A 32 -19.73 10.08 0.65
N LYS A 33 -19.01 9.99 -0.47
CA LYS A 33 -19.26 10.73 -1.73
C LYS A 33 -20.08 9.92 -2.75
N GLY A 34 -20.44 8.68 -2.43
CA GLY A 34 -21.27 7.82 -3.28
C GLY A 34 -20.48 6.94 -4.27
N PHE A 35 -19.15 6.95 -4.22
CA PHE A 35 -18.29 6.10 -5.05
C PHE A 35 -18.11 4.71 -4.39
N LYS A 36 -19.08 3.84 -4.61
CA LYS A 36 -19.14 2.53 -3.94
C LYS A 36 -18.09 1.55 -4.45
N GLY A 37 -17.80 1.54 -5.76
CA GLY A 37 -16.80 0.68 -6.36
C GLY A 37 -15.38 1.08 -5.92
N ILE A 38 -15.07 2.39 -5.99
CA ILE A 38 -13.78 2.91 -5.53
C ILE A 38 -13.60 2.66 -4.02
N SER A 39 -14.67 2.86 -3.23
CA SER A 39 -14.65 2.55 -1.79
C SER A 39 -14.32 1.08 -1.52
N LYS A 40 -14.97 0.15 -2.23
CA LYS A 40 -14.72 -1.28 -2.11
C LYS A 40 -13.26 -1.62 -2.46
N PHE A 41 -12.76 -1.09 -3.58
CA PHE A 41 -11.38 -1.27 -4.00
C PHE A 41 -10.38 -0.85 -2.91
N PHE A 42 -10.50 0.36 -2.37
CA PHE A 42 -9.60 0.82 -1.32
C PHE A 42 -9.76 0.07 0.01
N ARG A 43 -10.94 -0.49 0.29
CA ARG A 43 -11.13 -1.36 1.46
C ARG A 43 -10.39 -2.68 1.31
N GLU A 44 -10.40 -3.25 0.11
CA GLU A 44 -9.64 -4.46 -0.21
C GLU A 44 -8.14 -4.19 -0.10
N GLN A 45 -7.64 -3.08 -0.65
CA GLN A 45 -6.25 -2.66 -0.49
C GLN A 45 -5.86 -2.47 0.98
N SER A 46 -6.71 -1.82 1.79
CA SER A 46 -6.46 -1.70 3.24
C SER A 46 -6.29 -3.05 3.94
N ASN A 47 -7.07 -4.06 3.55
CA ASN A 47 -6.96 -5.41 4.12
C ASN A 47 -5.67 -6.10 3.64
N GLU A 48 -5.29 -5.96 2.37
CA GLU A 48 -4.05 -6.51 1.80
C GLU A 48 -2.82 -5.98 2.56
N GLU A 49 -2.73 -4.65 2.79
CA GLU A 49 -1.62 -4.06 3.54
C GLU A 49 -1.58 -4.53 5.00
N ARG A 50 -2.76 -4.73 5.62
CA ARG A 50 -2.82 -5.31 6.95
C ARG A 50 -2.31 -6.75 6.98
N GLU A 51 -2.59 -7.54 5.96
CA GLU A 51 -2.07 -8.91 5.83
C GLU A 51 -0.55 -8.91 5.61
N HIS A 52 -0.01 -7.97 4.83
CA HIS A 52 1.44 -7.78 4.66
C HIS A 52 2.11 -7.49 6.00
N MET A 53 1.57 -6.53 6.77
CA MET A 53 2.05 -6.23 8.11
C MET A 53 2.10 -7.49 9.00
N LEU A 54 1.03 -8.28 9.02
CA LEU A 54 0.94 -9.49 9.84
C LEU A 54 1.93 -10.57 9.38
N LYS A 55 2.10 -10.79 8.06
CA LYS A 55 3.11 -11.71 7.51
C LYS A 55 4.52 -11.35 7.99
N ILE A 56 4.87 -10.06 8.03
CA ILE A 56 6.18 -9.61 8.51
C ILE A 56 6.31 -9.84 10.02
N CYS A 57 5.26 -9.57 10.80
CA CYS A 57 5.25 -9.86 12.23
C CYS A 57 5.48 -11.36 12.51
N ASP A 58 4.76 -12.22 11.82
CA ASP A 58 4.88 -13.67 11.96
C ASP A 58 6.29 -14.16 11.62
N TYR A 59 6.88 -13.62 10.54
CA TYR A 59 8.26 -13.94 10.15
C TYR A 59 9.29 -13.53 11.23
N ILE A 60 9.15 -12.35 11.84
CA ILE A 60 10.02 -11.90 12.94
C ILE A 60 9.91 -12.87 14.12
N LEU A 61 8.68 -13.29 14.48
CA LEU A 61 8.45 -14.28 15.54
C LEU A 61 9.06 -15.65 15.20
N GLU A 62 8.98 -16.11 13.96
CA GLU A 62 9.64 -17.34 13.48
C GLU A 62 11.18 -17.27 13.56
N CYS A 63 11.74 -16.07 13.64
CA CYS A 63 13.16 -15.83 13.84
C CYS A 63 13.56 -15.69 15.33
N ASP A 64 12.67 -16.02 16.26
CA ASP A 64 12.85 -15.87 17.73
C ASP A 64 13.08 -14.41 18.17
N GLU A 65 12.57 -13.44 17.41
CA GLU A 65 12.61 -12.01 17.69
C GLU A 65 11.21 -11.47 18.02
N THR A 66 11.12 -10.23 18.51
CA THR A 66 9.83 -9.62 18.87
C THR A 66 9.54 -8.43 17.93
N PRO A 67 8.45 -8.49 17.13
CA PRO A 67 8.07 -7.36 16.27
C PRO A 67 7.56 -6.18 17.10
N ILE A 68 7.80 -4.97 16.60
CA ILE A 68 7.30 -3.74 17.21
C ILE A 68 6.04 -3.30 16.46
N ILE A 69 4.89 -3.40 17.13
CA ILE A 69 3.62 -2.94 16.55
C ILE A 69 3.46 -1.44 16.81
N PRO A 70 3.29 -0.60 15.78
CA PRO A 70 3.13 0.83 15.96
C PRO A 70 1.85 1.16 16.75
N SER A 71 2.01 1.95 17.82
CA SER A 71 0.89 2.31 18.71
C SER A 71 0.05 3.48 18.22
N ASN A 72 0.59 4.32 17.35
CA ASN A 72 -0.07 5.52 16.83
C ASN A 72 0.21 5.68 15.33
N THR A 73 -0.83 5.57 14.52
CA THR A 73 -0.80 5.95 13.12
C THR A 73 -1.73 7.14 12.94
N PHE A 74 -1.24 8.34 13.24
CA PHE A 74 -1.96 9.57 12.90
C PHE A 74 -1.72 9.87 11.42
N LEU A 75 -2.74 9.65 10.60
CA LEU A 75 -2.84 10.31 9.31
C LEU A 75 -3.54 11.64 9.57
N GLU A 76 -2.90 12.74 9.22
CA GLU A 76 -3.57 14.02 9.19
C GLU A 76 -4.60 13.97 8.07
N LEU A 77 -5.89 13.91 8.44
CA LEU A 77 -7.01 13.83 7.50
C LEU A 77 -7.06 15.05 6.55
N ASP A 78 -6.42 16.15 6.92
CA ASP A 78 -6.31 17.37 6.11
C ASP A 78 -5.46 17.18 4.84
N GLU A 79 -4.64 16.12 4.75
CA GLU A 79 -3.91 15.76 3.53
C GLU A 79 -4.79 15.01 2.51
N LEU A 80 -5.95 14.49 2.92
CA LEU A 80 -6.89 13.79 2.05
C LEU A 80 -7.91 14.77 1.45
N SER A 81 -7.45 15.66 0.55
CA SER A 81 -8.41 16.45 -0.22
C SER A 81 -9.05 15.61 -1.31
N PHE A 82 -10.37 15.47 -1.25
CA PHE A 82 -11.16 14.73 -2.25
C PHE A 82 -11.35 15.54 -3.55
N ASP A 83 -10.42 16.40 -3.89
CA ASP A 83 -10.60 17.33 -5.00
C ASP A 83 -10.42 16.68 -6.37
N ASN A 84 -9.81 15.49 -6.42
CA ASN A 84 -9.56 14.79 -7.69
C ASN A 84 -9.32 13.30 -7.49
N ILE A 85 -10.21 12.45 -8.02
CA ILE A 85 -10.05 10.98 -8.01
C ILE A 85 -8.74 10.54 -8.68
N LEU A 86 -8.38 11.14 -9.82
CA LEU A 86 -7.12 10.81 -10.50
C LEU A 86 -5.92 11.01 -9.57
N LYS A 87 -5.90 12.13 -8.83
CA LYS A 87 -4.79 12.41 -7.90
C LYS A 87 -4.71 11.36 -6.79
N ILE A 88 -5.83 10.90 -6.25
CA ILE A 88 -5.86 9.83 -5.23
C ILE A 88 -5.16 8.57 -5.76
N PHE A 89 -5.45 8.15 -6.98
CA PHE A 89 -4.81 6.98 -7.59
C PHE A 89 -3.34 7.22 -7.96
N GLU A 90 -2.96 8.44 -8.38
CA GLU A 90 -1.56 8.82 -8.62
C GLU A 90 -0.75 8.81 -7.32
N ASP A 91 -1.30 9.33 -6.22
CA ASP A 91 -0.66 9.33 -4.90
C ASP A 91 -0.55 7.89 -4.36
N SER A 92 -1.57 7.05 -4.58
CA SER A 92 -1.52 5.63 -4.22
C SER A 92 -0.41 4.90 -4.99
N LEU A 93 -0.30 5.10 -6.31
CA LEU A 93 0.80 4.55 -7.11
C LEU A 93 2.19 5.02 -6.62
N PHE A 94 2.29 6.27 -6.19
CA PHE A 94 3.53 6.78 -5.61
C PHE A 94 3.85 6.07 -4.30
N ASN A 95 2.86 5.87 -3.42
CA ASN A 95 3.05 5.16 -2.15
C ASN A 95 3.49 3.70 -2.37
N GLU A 96 2.90 2.98 -3.34
CA GLU A 96 3.33 1.62 -3.68
C GLU A 96 4.80 1.55 -4.10
N LYS A 97 5.26 2.52 -4.88
CA LYS A 97 6.68 2.61 -5.27
C LYS A 97 7.61 2.87 -4.08
N GLU A 98 7.18 3.66 -3.12
CA GLU A 98 7.95 3.88 -1.89
C GLU A 98 8.04 2.60 -1.04
N ILE A 99 6.96 1.82 -0.95
CA ILE A 99 6.95 0.51 -0.30
C ILE A 99 7.89 -0.46 -1.04
N THR A 100 7.84 -0.51 -2.37
CA THR A 100 8.77 -1.31 -3.17
C THR A 100 10.24 -0.93 -2.91
N ASN A 101 10.54 0.36 -2.85
CA ASN A 101 11.90 0.85 -2.54
C ASN A 101 12.36 0.42 -1.15
N SER A 102 11.46 0.40 -0.17
CA SER A 102 11.76 -0.09 1.18
C SER A 102 12.12 -1.59 1.17
N PHE A 103 11.38 -2.43 0.45
CA PHE A 103 11.73 -3.84 0.26
C PHE A 103 13.09 -4.03 -0.42
N TYR A 104 13.41 -3.22 -1.46
CA TYR A 104 14.74 -3.27 -2.08
C TYR A 104 15.85 -2.90 -1.10
N ASN A 105 15.60 -1.94 -0.19
CA ASN A 105 16.58 -1.62 0.85
C ASN A 105 16.81 -2.80 1.80
N ILE A 106 15.76 -3.52 2.20
CA ILE A 106 15.89 -4.75 3.01
C ILE A 106 16.72 -5.79 2.25
N LEU A 107 16.44 -6.05 0.97
CA LEU A 107 17.20 -6.99 0.15
C LEU A 107 18.67 -6.63 0.06
N ASN A 108 19.00 -5.35 -0.14
CA ASN A 108 20.38 -4.90 -0.21
C ASN A 108 21.14 -5.23 1.09
N VAL A 109 20.52 -4.98 2.25
CA VAL A 109 21.11 -5.28 3.56
C VAL A 109 21.22 -6.79 3.79
N CYS A 110 20.22 -7.58 3.38
CA CYS A 110 20.31 -9.04 3.45
C CYS A 110 21.47 -9.59 2.63
N ASN A 111 21.68 -9.08 1.42
CA ASN A 111 22.81 -9.45 0.57
C ASN A 111 24.17 -9.09 1.20
N GLU A 112 24.30 -7.88 1.78
CA GLU A 112 25.53 -7.46 2.47
C GLU A 112 25.87 -8.38 3.66
N LEU A 113 24.86 -8.89 4.36
CA LEU A 113 24.97 -9.71 5.56
C LEU A 113 24.94 -11.23 5.27
N ASN A 114 24.69 -11.64 4.02
CA ASN A 114 24.43 -13.02 3.61
C ASN A 114 23.23 -13.65 4.35
N ASP A 115 22.21 -12.85 4.69
CA ASP A 115 20.95 -13.31 5.28
C ASP A 115 20.00 -13.84 4.19
N TYR A 116 20.34 -14.98 3.62
CA TYR A 116 19.54 -15.64 2.57
C TYR A 116 18.14 -16.06 3.03
N ARG A 117 17.92 -16.21 4.33
CA ARG A 117 16.61 -16.56 4.86
C ARG A 117 15.64 -15.39 4.74
N THR A 118 16.04 -14.21 5.21
CA THR A 118 15.23 -12.98 5.09
C THR A 118 15.13 -12.55 3.62
N GLU A 119 16.19 -12.66 2.84
CA GLU A 119 16.16 -12.41 1.39
C GLU A 119 15.05 -13.22 0.72
N ASN A 120 15.01 -14.55 0.97
CA ASN A 120 13.98 -15.43 0.39
C ASN A 120 12.57 -15.07 0.84
N PHE A 121 12.38 -14.65 2.09
CA PHE A 121 11.09 -14.17 2.61
C PHE A 121 10.62 -12.91 1.86
N ILE A 122 11.51 -11.93 1.67
CA ILE A 122 11.20 -10.65 1.02
C ILE A 122 10.90 -10.80 -0.47
N HIS A 123 11.43 -11.81 -1.16
CA HIS A 123 11.17 -12.03 -2.58
C HIS A 123 9.68 -12.16 -2.93
N SER A 124 8.85 -12.73 -2.04
CA SER A 124 7.41 -12.83 -2.25
C SER A 124 6.75 -11.44 -2.34
N PHE A 125 7.15 -10.52 -1.46
CA PHE A 125 6.65 -9.14 -1.45
C PHE A 125 7.08 -8.37 -2.70
N ILE A 126 8.29 -8.58 -3.22
CA ILE A 126 8.73 -7.94 -4.47
C ILE A 126 7.86 -8.36 -5.66
N ILE A 127 7.41 -9.61 -5.69
CA ILE A 127 6.51 -10.09 -6.74
C ILE A 127 5.13 -9.43 -6.57
N GLU A 128 4.59 -9.42 -5.36
CA GLU A 128 3.31 -8.79 -5.02
C GLU A 128 3.36 -7.28 -5.36
N GLN A 129 4.42 -6.55 -4.95
CA GLN A 129 4.59 -5.12 -5.24
C GLN A 129 4.60 -4.79 -6.74
N ARG A 130 5.21 -5.64 -7.57
CA ARG A 130 5.15 -5.45 -9.03
C ARG A 130 3.72 -5.54 -9.55
N GLU A 131 2.90 -6.41 -8.98
CA GLU A 131 1.48 -6.56 -9.33
C GLU A 131 0.69 -5.33 -8.86
N GLU A 132 0.95 -4.83 -7.63
CA GLU A 132 0.31 -3.63 -7.09
C GLU A 132 0.64 -2.38 -7.93
N GLU A 133 1.91 -2.13 -8.23
CA GLU A 133 2.30 -1.00 -9.10
C GLU A 133 1.64 -1.09 -10.48
N THR A 134 1.55 -2.29 -11.06
CA THR A 134 0.90 -2.52 -12.35
C THR A 134 -0.60 -2.24 -12.26
N LYS A 135 -1.26 -2.70 -11.20
CA LYS A 135 -2.68 -2.48 -10.91
C LYS A 135 -2.98 -0.97 -10.81
N PHE A 136 -2.29 -0.25 -9.93
CA PHE A 136 -2.50 1.19 -9.76
C PHE A 136 -2.15 1.99 -11.01
N LYS A 137 -1.06 1.63 -11.71
CA LYS A 137 -0.70 2.27 -12.97
C LYS A 137 -1.79 2.11 -14.02
N SER A 138 -2.36 0.92 -14.17
CA SER A 138 -3.46 0.65 -15.11
C SER A 138 -4.69 1.51 -14.81
N LEU A 139 -5.06 1.63 -13.53
CA LEU A 139 -6.20 2.45 -13.09
C LEU A 139 -5.95 3.96 -13.33
N VAL A 140 -4.73 4.44 -13.10
CA VAL A 140 -4.32 5.82 -13.41
C VAL A 140 -4.43 6.08 -14.92
N ASP A 141 -3.94 5.15 -15.75
CA ASP A 141 -4.00 5.29 -17.23
C ASP A 141 -5.46 5.28 -17.70
N GLU A 142 -6.31 4.41 -17.14
CA GLU A 142 -7.75 4.37 -17.45
C GLU A 142 -8.46 5.69 -17.08
N LEU A 143 -8.21 6.22 -15.89
CA LEU A 143 -8.75 7.51 -15.46
C LEU A 143 -8.31 8.66 -16.38
N LYS A 144 -7.06 8.67 -16.84
CA LYS A 144 -6.56 9.66 -17.81
C LYS A 144 -7.27 9.57 -19.16
N ILE A 145 -7.48 8.36 -19.67
CA ILE A 145 -8.20 8.12 -20.94
C ILE A 145 -9.66 8.59 -20.82
N MET A 146 -10.29 8.36 -19.68
CA MET A 146 -11.67 8.79 -19.42
C MET A 146 -11.83 10.31 -19.23
N GLY A 147 -10.73 11.08 -19.22
CA GLY A 147 -10.76 12.53 -19.05
C GLY A 147 -11.13 12.95 -17.63
N ALA A 148 -10.77 12.16 -16.63
CA ALA A 148 -11.10 12.36 -15.20
C ALA A 148 -10.52 13.64 -14.56
N ASN A 149 -9.93 14.54 -15.35
CA ASN A 149 -9.54 15.89 -14.91
C ASN A 149 -10.75 16.78 -14.59
N THR A 150 -11.97 16.34 -14.92
CA THR A 150 -13.21 17.03 -14.59
C THR A 150 -14.05 16.14 -13.66
N MET A 151 -14.25 16.59 -12.44
CA MET A 151 -14.82 15.86 -11.30
C MET A 151 -16.22 15.27 -11.49
N ILE A 152 -16.90 15.47 -12.60
CA ILE A 152 -18.30 15.05 -12.79
C ILE A 152 -18.48 14.60 -14.24
N GLY A 153 -18.67 13.33 -14.46
CA GLY A 153 -18.99 12.81 -15.78
C GLY A 153 -19.28 11.32 -15.83
N LEU A 154 -19.87 10.90 -16.94
CA LEU A 154 -20.18 9.49 -17.22
C LEU A 154 -18.95 8.59 -17.07
N GLY A 155 -17.76 9.07 -17.44
CA GLY A 155 -16.51 8.33 -17.33
C GLY A 155 -16.19 7.90 -15.88
N LEU A 156 -16.29 8.81 -14.93
CA LEU A 156 -16.03 8.48 -13.52
C LEU A 156 -17.10 7.54 -12.94
N TYR A 157 -18.35 7.69 -13.35
CA TYR A 157 -19.41 6.74 -13.00
C TYR A 157 -19.13 5.33 -13.53
N VAL A 158 -18.70 5.21 -14.79
CA VAL A 158 -18.34 3.91 -15.39
C VAL A 158 -17.14 3.31 -14.68
N PHE A 159 -16.11 4.11 -14.38
CA PHE A 159 -14.94 3.66 -13.64
C PHE A 159 -15.32 3.09 -12.26
N ASP A 160 -16.14 3.82 -11.48
CA ASP A 160 -16.63 3.36 -10.18
C ASP A 160 -17.41 2.03 -10.31
N LYS A 161 -18.26 1.90 -11.34
CA LYS A 161 -19.02 0.66 -11.60
C LYS A 161 -18.15 -0.52 -11.98
N ASN A 162 -17.04 -0.30 -12.67
CA ASN A 162 -16.11 -1.36 -13.05
C ASN A 162 -15.32 -1.92 -11.86
N LEU A 163 -15.18 -1.15 -10.78
CA LEU A 163 -14.55 -1.56 -9.52
C LEU A 163 -15.52 -2.20 -8.50
N SER A 164 -16.82 -2.27 -8.83
CA SER A 164 -17.88 -2.74 -7.91
C SER A 164 -17.93 -4.26 -7.78
#